data_c16357531351756a642f6f6dfcf31605
#
_entry.id   c16357531351756a642f6f6dfcf31605
#
_cell.length_a   1.000
_cell.length_b   1.000
_cell.length_c   1.000
_cell.angle_alpha   90.00
_cell.angle_beta   90.00
_cell.angle_gamma   90.00
#
_symmetry.space_group_name_H-M   'P 1'
#
loop_
_entity.id
_entity.type
_entity.pdbx_description
1 polymer ?
#
loop_
_entity_poly.entity_id
_entity_poly.type
_entity_poly.pdbx_seq_one_letter_code
_entity_poly.pdbx_strand_id
1 'polypeptide(L)'
;MLVLPPTTEAQLTRILQEALANAQQHSGASTVTVQARVERATLYITIADDGCGFDPSVPPDPHHFGLALMRERAQAIGARLHIESTRGRGTRISLEMPLPPRKEMEHEQEPPAHPRG
;
A
#
# COMPACT_ATOMS: atom_id res chain seq x y z
N MET A 1 -17.11 -7.56 -7.73
CA MET A 1 -16.61 -6.51 -6.84
C MET A 1 -15.58 -7.08 -5.88
N LEU A 2 -14.47 -6.38 -5.70
CA LEU A 2 -13.44 -6.82 -4.76
C LEU A 2 -13.82 -6.42 -3.35
N VAL A 3 -13.84 -7.40 -2.46
CA VAL A 3 -14.12 -7.17 -1.06
C VAL A 3 -12.97 -7.79 -0.24
N LEU A 4 -12.39 -7.00 0.63
CA LEU A 4 -11.25 -7.42 1.43
C LEU A 4 -11.66 -7.65 2.89
N PRO A 5 -10.96 -8.54 3.61
CA PRO A 5 -11.15 -8.64 5.04
C PRO A 5 -10.91 -7.30 5.72
N PRO A 6 -11.67 -6.97 6.79
CA PRO A 6 -11.56 -5.65 7.43
C PRO A 6 -10.17 -5.29 7.90
N THR A 7 -9.41 -6.23 8.41
CA THR A 7 -8.04 -5.95 8.87
C THR A 7 -7.12 -5.63 7.71
N THR A 8 -7.28 -6.33 6.59
CA THR A 8 -6.52 -6.07 5.38
C THR A 8 -6.87 -4.70 4.81
N GLU A 9 -8.15 -4.39 4.75
CA GLU A 9 -8.61 -3.09 4.26
C GLU A 9 -8.04 -1.95 5.11
N ALA A 10 -8.05 -2.10 6.43
CA ALA A 10 -7.52 -1.08 7.33
C ALA A 10 -6.03 -0.82 7.09
N GLN A 11 -5.25 -1.88 6.96
CA GLN A 11 -3.81 -1.73 6.71
C GLN A 11 -3.54 -1.12 5.35
N LEU A 12 -4.27 -1.56 4.34
CA LEU A 12 -4.15 -1.00 2.99
C LEU A 12 -4.46 0.49 2.98
N THR A 13 -5.54 0.88 3.63
CA THR A 13 -5.93 2.28 3.73
C THR A 13 -4.83 3.12 4.34
N ARG A 14 -4.22 2.64 5.42
CA ARG A 14 -3.15 3.39 6.08
C ARG A 14 -1.90 3.49 5.23
N ILE A 15 -1.56 2.44 4.48
CA ILE A 15 -0.45 2.51 3.54
C ILE A 15 -0.70 3.58 2.48
N LEU A 16 -1.89 3.60 1.91
CA LEU A 16 -2.25 4.58 0.89
C LEU A 16 -2.25 6.00 1.45
N GLN A 17 -2.78 6.19 2.64
CA GLN A 17 -2.78 7.50 3.29
C GLN A 17 -1.37 8.00 3.51
N GLU A 18 -0.48 7.14 3.98
CA GLU A 18 0.91 7.52 4.23
C GLU A 18 1.64 7.86 2.94
N ALA A 19 1.43 7.06 1.90
CA ALA A 19 2.06 7.31 0.60
C ALA A 19 1.58 8.62 0.00
N LEU A 20 0.29 8.91 0.08
CA LEU A 20 -0.26 10.16 -0.43
C LEU A 20 0.22 11.36 0.38
N ALA A 21 0.30 11.22 1.69
CA ALA A 21 0.82 12.28 2.54
C ALA A 21 2.27 12.60 2.19
N ASN A 22 3.07 11.57 1.94
CA ASN A 22 4.46 11.76 1.53
C ASN A 22 4.55 12.56 0.23
N ALA A 23 3.71 12.22 -0.74
CA ALA A 23 3.70 12.94 -2.01
C ALA A 23 3.33 14.41 -1.83
N GLN A 24 2.35 14.69 -0.97
CA GLN A 24 1.88 16.05 -0.77
C GLN A 24 2.80 16.87 0.11
N GLN A 25 3.32 16.28 1.18
CA GLN A 25 4.03 17.04 2.21
C GLN A 25 5.53 17.11 2.03
N HIS A 26 6.10 16.09 1.42
CA HIS A 26 7.56 15.95 1.39
C HIS A 26 8.17 15.98 0.02
N SER A 27 7.42 15.69 -1.01
CA SER A 27 8.00 15.60 -2.33
C SER A 27 7.87 16.86 -3.17
N GLY A 28 6.94 17.75 -2.81
CA GLY A 28 6.65 18.90 -3.64
C GLY A 28 6.06 18.53 -4.99
N ALA A 29 5.42 17.39 -5.07
CA ALA A 29 4.89 16.90 -6.33
C ALA A 29 3.76 17.77 -6.85
N SER A 30 3.71 17.98 -8.16
CA SER A 30 2.58 18.61 -8.81
C SER A 30 1.55 17.58 -9.27
N THR A 31 1.97 16.35 -9.44
CA THR A 31 1.07 15.28 -9.90
C THR A 31 1.34 14.01 -9.09
N VAL A 32 0.26 13.41 -8.62
CA VAL A 32 0.32 12.10 -7.97
C VAL A 32 -0.64 11.19 -8.72
N THR A 33 -0.15 10.06 -9.15
CA THR A 33 -0.94 9.08 -9.90
C THR A 33 -1.13 7.83 -9.04
N VAL A 34 -2.36 7.39 -8.91
CA VAL A 34 -2.68 6.16 -8.19
C VAL A 34 -3.35 5.22 -9.18
N GLN A 35 -2.82 4.02 -9.28
CA GLN A 35 -3.36 2.98 -10.15
C GLN A 35 -3.55 1.71 -9.35
N ALA A 36 -4.65 1.01 -9.62
CA ALA A 36 -4.91 -0.25 -8.96
C ALA A 36 -5.47 -1.22 -9.99
N ARG A 37 -5.03 -2.46 -9.93
CA ARG A 37 -5.57 -3.50 -10.80
C ARG A 37 -5.50 -4.85 -10.09
N VAL A 38 -6.35 -5.74 -10.53
CA VAL A 38 -6.33 -7.13 -10.06
C VAL A 38 -6.03 -8.00 -11.26
N GLU A 39 -5.05 -8.87 -11.10
CA GLU A 39 -4.64 -9.77 -12.16
C GLU A 39 -4.19 -11.07 -11.54
N ARG A 40 -4.75 -12.18 -11.99
CA ARG A 40 -4.40 -13.52 -11.51
C ARG A 40 -4.42 -13.62 -9.98
N ALA A 41 -5.52 -13.17 -9.39
CA ALA A 41 -5.73 -13.21 -7.94
C ALA A 41 -4.68 -12.43 -7.16
N THR A 42 -4.13 -11.39 -7.75
CA THR A 42 -3.18 -10.49 -7.09
C THR A 42 -3.64 -9.06 -7.29
N LEU A 43 -3.63 -8.30 -6.20
CA LEU A 43 -3.92 -6.86 -6.25
C LEU A 43 -2.61 -6.12 -6.40
N TYR A 44 -2.55 -5.24 -7.41
CA TYR A 44 -1.41 -4.37 -7.65
C TYR A 44 -1.86 -2.93 -7.47
N ILE A 45 -1.15 -2.20 -6.63
CA ILE A 45 -1.40 -0.77 -6.43
C ILE A 45 -0.09 -0.03 -6.63
N THR A 46 -0.14 1.04 -7.40
CA THR A 46 1.03 1.88 -7.64
C THR A 46 0.67 3.33 -7.33
N ILE A 47 1.53 3.99 -6.57
CA ILE A 47 1.40 5.41 -6.25
C ILE A 47 2.69 6.05 -6.72
N ALA A 48 2.59 6.93 -7.72
CA ALA A 48 3.74 7.57 -8.30
C ALA A 48 3.58 9.08 -8.23
N ASP A 49 4.65 9.78 -7.88
CA ASP A 49 4.65 11.24 -7.89
C ASP A 49 5.84 11.76 -8.70
N ASP A 50 5.72 13.02 -9.12
CA ASP A 50 6.75 13.71 -9.88
C ASP A 50 7.53 14.69 -9.00
N GLY A 51 7.60 14.41 -7.71
CA GLY A 51 8.26 15.28 -6.75
C GLY A 51 9.78 15.17 -6.75
N CYS A 52 10.37 15.61 -5.67
CA CYS A 52 11.84 15.68 -5.57
C CYS A 52 12.52 14.31 -5.39
N GLY A 53 11.78 13.30 -4.99
CA GLY A 53 12.36 11.99 -4.75
C GLY A 53 13.39 11.99 -3.64
N PHE A 54 14.02 10.85 -3.45
CA PHE A 54 15.08 10.70 -2.47
C PHE A 54 15.99 9.55 -2.91
N ASP A 55 17.14 9.42 -2.25
CA ASP A 55 18.06 8.32 -2.51
C ASP A 55 17.76 7.19 -1.52
N PRO A 56 17.21 6.07 -1.95
CA PRO A 56 16.85 4.99 -1.03
C PRO A 56 18.05 4.28 -0.42
N SER A 57 19.26 4.51 -0.91
CA SER A 57 20.47 3.92 -0.32
C SER A 57 20.94 4.69 0.90
N VAL A 58 20.47 5.91 1.10
CA VAL A 58 20.80 6.73 2.26
C VAL A 58 19.82 6.41 3.37
N PRO A 59 20.30 6.16 4.60
CA PRO A 59 19.40 5.90 5.72
C PRO A 59 18.40 7.04 5.86
N PRO A 60 17.11 6.72 6.04
CA PRO A 60 16.10 7.76 6.14
C PRO A 60 16.26 8.55 7.42
N ASP A 61 15.98 9.85 7.32
CA ASP A 61 15.80 10.71 8.46
C ASP A 61 14.72 10.11 9.37
N PRO A 62 14.81 10.26 10.69
CA PRO A 62 13.77 9.76 11.60
C PRO A 62 12.38 10.28 11.28
N HIS A 63 12.28 11.42 10.63
CA HIS A 63 11.00 11.99 10.24
C HIS A 63 10.56 11.56 8.85
N HIS A 64 11.29 10.65 8.28
CA HIS A 64 11.16 10.38 6.86
C HIS A 64 10.04 9.42 6.56
N PHE A 65 8.88 9.99 6.25
CA PHE A 65 7.93 9.36 5.33
C PHE A 65 7.26 8.09 5.83
N GLY A 66 7.48 7.65 7.04
CA GLY A 66 6.82 6.44 7.51
C GLY A 66 7.08 5.21 6.66
N LEU A 67 8.21 5.16 5.94
CA LEU A 67 8.50 4.05 5.04
C LEU A 67 8.59 2.72 5.78
N ALA A 68 9.25 2.72 6.94
CA ALA A 68 9.36 1.50 7.74
C ALA A 68 7.98 1.03 8.20
N LEU A 69 7.12 1.95 8.58
CA LEU A 69 5.77 1.63 9.02
C LEU A 69 4.93 1.08 7.87
N MET A 70 5.08 1.66 6.67
CA MET A 70 4.40 1.12 5.49
C MET A 70 4.84 -0.31 5.22
N ARG A 71 6.13 -0.60 5.36
CA ARG A 71 6.64 -1.95 5.16
C ARG A 71 6.09 -2.92 6.18
N GLU A 72 6.02 -2.51 7.44
CA GLU A 72 5.44 -3.33 8.48
C GLU A 72 3.98 -3.63 8.23
N ARG A 73 3.23 -2.62 7.80
CA ARG A 73 1.81 -2.80 7.49
C ARG A 73 1.62 -3.72 6.30
N ALA A 74 2.46 -3.60 5.29
CA ALA A 74 2.41 -4.48 4.13
C ALA A 74 2.68 -5.93 4.53
N GLN A 75 3.70 -6.15 5.36
CA GLN A 75 4.01 -7.49 5.83
C GLN A 75 2.85 -8.10 6.62
N ALA A 76 2.16 -7.29 7.39
CA ALA A 76 1.04 -7.78 8.21
C ALA A 76 -0.09 -8.35 7.37
N ILE A 77 -0.21 -7.95 6.11
CA ILE A 77 -1.26 -8.44 5.22
C ILE A 77 -0.71 -9.30 4.08
N GLY A 78 0.54 -9.73 4.21
CA GLY A 78 1.14 -10.60 3.20
C GLY A 78 1.46 -9.90 1.89
N ALA A 79 1.59 -8.58 1.91
CA ALA A 79 1.87 -7.81 0.72
C ALA A 79 3.36 -7.54 0.58
N ARG A 80 3.78 -7.32 -0.64
CA ARG A 80 5.14 -6.88 -0.95
C ARG A 80 5.09 -5.40 -1.29
N LEU A 81 5.95 -4.64 -0.66
CA LEU A 81 6.05 -3.21 -0.91
C LEU A 81 7.40 -2.92 -1.53
N HIS A 82 7.38 -2.24 -2.66
CA HIS A 82 8.58 -1.86 -3.39
C HIS A 82 8.59 -0.35 -3.54
N ILE A 83 9.70 0.28 -3.19
CA ILE A 83 9.85 1.72 -3.26
C ILE A 83 10.99 2.04 -4.21
N GLU A 84 10.69 2.80 -5.25
CA GLU A 84 11.66 3.29 -6.20
C GLU A 84 11.66 4.81 -6.13
N SER A 85 12.81 5.39 -5.89
CA SER A 85 12.94 6.84 -5.82
C SER A 85 14.31 7.25 -6.30
N THR A 86 14.36 8.38 -6.97
CA THR A 86 15.60 8.98 -7.45
C THR A 86 15.48 10.48 -7.24
N ARG A 87 16.50 11.07 -6.67
CA ARG A 87 16.50 12.52 -6.45
C ARG A 87 16.25 13.25 -7.77
N GLY A 88 15.28 14.16 -7.73
CA GLY A 88 14.90 14.96 -8.88
C GLY A 88 13.94 14.28 -9.84
N ARG A 89 13.54 13.03 -9.57
CA ARG A 89 12.69 12.28 -10.50
C ARG A 89 11.42 11.72 -9.86
N GLY A 90 11.19 11.99 -8.58
CA GLY A 90 9.99 11.55 -7.91
C GLY A 90 10.12 10.18 -7.28
N THR A 91 8.99 9.64 -6.87
CA THR A 91 8.91 8.40 -6.12
C THR A 91 7.78 7.54 -6.66
N ARG A 92 8.03 6.25 -6.73
CA ARG A 92 7.02 5.25 -7.07
C ARG A 92 6.97 4.22 -5.95
N ILE A 93 5.78 4.02 -5.41
CA ILE A 93 5.54 3.00 -4.40
C ILE A 93 4.63 1.97 -5.05
N SER A 94 5.07 0.72 -5.05
CA SER A 94 4.32 -0.38 -5.65
C SER A 94 3.99 -1.40 -4.58
N LEU A 95 2.73 -1.81 -4.54
CA LEU A 95 2.28 -2.82 -3.61
C LEU A 95 1.70 -3.99 -4.40
N GLU A 96 2.07 -5.19 -4.00
CA GLU A 96 1.60 -6.41 -4.61
C GLU A 96 1.08 -7.31 -3.52
N MET A 97 -0.19 -7.65 -3.57
CA MET A 97 -0.82 -8.43 -2.52
C MET A 97 -1.61 -9.59 -3.11
N PRO A 98 -1.21 -10.83 -2.82
CA PRO A 98 -2.03 -11.97 -3.20
C PRO A 98 -3.38 -11.89 -2.52
N LEU A 99 -4.43 -12.11 -3.28
CA LEU A 99 -5.78 -12.12 -2.73
C LEU A 99 -6.11 -13.52 -2.23
N PRO A 100 -6.79 -13.62 -1.09
CA PRO A 100 -7.22 -14.93 -0.63
C PRO A 100 -8.26 -15.49 -1.59
N PRO A 101 -8.44 -16.82 -1.63
CA PRO A 101 -9.50 -17.39 -2.43
C PRO A 101 -10.84 -16.78 -2.05
N ARG A 102 -11.68 -16.61 -3.05
CA ARG A 102 -12.99 -15.99 -2.83
C ARG A 102 -13.75 -16.60 -1.65
N LYS A 103 -13.63 -17.90 -1.51
CA LYS A 103 -14.29 -18.60 -0.41
C LYS A 103 -13.79 -18.12 0.95
N GLU A 104 -12.48 -17.89 1.07
CA GLU A 104 -11.92 -17.40 2.33
C GLU A 104 -12.35 -15.97 2.62
N MET A 105 -12.41 -15.14 1.59
CA MET A 105 -12.87 -13.77 1.76
C MET A 105 -14.32 -13.72 2.22
N GLU A 106 -15.16 -14.53 1.63
CA GLU A 106 -16.54 -14.61 2.02
C GLU A 106 -16.70 -15.10 3.46
N HIS A 107 -15.90 -16.08 3.83
CA HIS A 107 -15.94 -16.63 5.18
C HIS A 107 -15.50 -15.59 6.22
N GLU A 108 -14.44 -14.87 5.94
CA GLU A 108 -13.95 -13.85 6.88
C GLU A 108 -14.93 -12.70 7.04
N GLN A 109 -15.76 -12.46 6.07
CA GLN A 109 -16.73 -11.38 6.13
C GLN A 109 -18.01 -11.76 6.82
N GLU A 110 -18.24 -13.02 7.05
CA GLU A 110 -19.40 -13.45 7.79
C GLU A 110 -19.21 -13.17 9.26
N PRO A 111 -20.28 -12.73 9.95
CA PRO A 111 -20.19 -12.52 11.39
C PRO A 111 -19.74 -13.80 12.08
N PRO A 112 -18.74 -13.72 12.93
CA PRO A 112 -18.27 -14.92 13.63
C PRO A 112 -19.33 -15.57 14.49
N ALA A 113 -20.24 -14.78 14.97
CA ALA A 113 -21.32 -15.31 15.79
C ALA A 113 -22.41 -15.98 14.98
N HIS A 114 -22.30 -15.94 13.68
CA HIS A 114 -23.32 -16.52 12.84
C HIS A 114 -23.32 -18.02 13.03
N PRO A 115 -24.31 -18.54 13.73
CA PRO A 115 -24.29 -19.96 13.99
C PRO A 115 -24.68 -20.69 12.74
N ARG A 116 -23.77 -21.24 12.18
CA ARG A 116 -24.07 -22.03 11.03
C ARG A 116 -24.55 -23.37 11.40
N GLY A 117 -24.84 -23.40 12.46
CA GLY A 117 -25.40 -24.69 13.11
C GLY A 117 -25.49 -25.12 13.19
#